data_ac0904bfbcc5119145054574271c7e97
#
_entry.id   ac0904bfbcc5119145054574271c7e97
#
_cell.length_a   1.000
_cell.length_b   1.000
_cell.length_c   1.000
_cell.angle_alpha   90.00
_cell.angle_beta   90.00
_cell.angle_gamma   90.00
#
_symmetry.space_group_name_H-M   'P 1'
#
loop_
_entity.id
_entity.type
_entity.pdbx_description
1 polymer ?
#
loop_
_entity_poly.entity_id
_entity_poly.type
_entity_poly.pdbx_seq_one_letter_code
_entity_poly.pdbx_strand_id
1 'polypeptide(L)'
;MNINRIRKYTDNDKSEVYDLYKRVAEIDGGIARTRNEITDEYINNMISSSGKNGIHLVVDHPTNENQLVGEIHCYKLGPSVFNHVLSELTMVVSEDFQGKGIGKLLLKILLSTIETKRNDILRVELIARESNTKAIELYQQLGFKIEGKLENRIDSRNGTFEADIPMAWINKNFRS
;
A
#
# COMPACT_ATOMS: atom_id res chain seq x y z
N MET A 1 -8.68 16.69 6.94
CA MET A 1 -9.43 15.69 6.12
C MET A 1 -10.37 14.92 7.02
N ASN A 2 -11.58 14.63 6.56
CA ASN A 2 -12.56 13.91 7.36
C ASN A 2 -12.28 12.39 7.26
N ILE A 3 -12.07 11.73 8.41
CA ILE A 3 -11.82 10.28 8.52
C ILE A 3 -12.95 9.43 7.91
N ASN A 4 -14.16 9.98 7.82
CA ASN A 4 -15.35 9.32 7.28
C ASN A 4 -15.29 9.00 5.78
N ARG A 5 -14.21 9.42 5.08
CA ARG A 5 -13.99 9.13 3.66
C ARG A 5 -13.11 7.92 3.42
N ILE A 6 -12.50 7.36 4.47
CA ILE A 6 -11.74 6.12 4.40
C ILE A 6 -12.66 4.97 4.78
N ARG A 7 -12.83 4.06 3.87
CA ARG A 7 -13.70 2.89 4.04
C ARG A 7 -13.06 1.63 3.46
N LYS A 8 -13.65 0.48 3.75
CA LYS A 8 -13.28 -0.76 3.08
C LYS A 8 -13.60 -0.68 1.60
N TYR A 9 -12.76 -1.32 0.80
CA TYR A 9 -13.01 -1.59 -0.61
C TYR A 9 -14.30 -2.41 -0.77
N THR A 10 -15.02 -2.16 -1.86
CA THR A 10 -16.15 -2.95 -2.35
C THR A 10 -15.98 -3.23 -3.85
N ASP A 11 -16.65 -4.23 -4.39
CA ASP A 11 -16.51 -4.60 -5.81
C ASP A 11 -16.92 -3.47 -6.77
N ASN A 12 -17.74 -2.54 -6.32
CA ASN A 12 -18.12 -1.35 -7.08
C ASN A 12 -16.96 -0.37 -7.29
N ASP A 13 -15.89 -0.47 -6.48
CA ASP A 13 -14.73 0.42 -6.55
C ASP A 13 -13.68 -0.02 -7.58
N LYS A 14 -13.84 -1.21 -8.19
CA LYS A 14 -12.83 -1.80 -9.07
C LYS A 14 -12.39 -0.86 -10.19
N SER A 15 -13.34 -0.27 -10.89
CA SER A 15 -13.07 0.68 -11.98
C SER A 15 -12.23 1.87 -11.50
N GLU A 16 -12.62 2.45 -10.36
CA GLU A 16 -11.96 3.61 -9.79
C GLU A 16 -10.56 3.30 -9.26
N VAL A 17 -10.36 2.11 -8.69
CA VAL A 17 -9.04 1.62 -8.30
C VAL A 17 -8.14 1.45 -9.52
N TYR A 18 -8.64 0.84 -10.60
CA TYR A 18 -7.90 0.69 -11.85
C TYR A 18 -7.45 2.05 -12.40
N ASP A 19 -8.37 3.01 -12.46
CA ASP A 19 -8.08 4.36 -12.97
C ASP A 19 -7.12 5.13 -12.06
N LEU A 20 -7.25 4.99 -10.73
CA LEU A 20 -6.32 5.59 -9.77
C LEU A 20 -4.90 5.06 -9.98
N TYR A 21 -4.74 3.75 -10.11
CA TYR A 21 -3.44 3.12 -10.35
C TYR A 21 -2.82 3.59 -11.67
N LYS A 22 -3.61 3.67 -12.74
CA LYS A 22 -3.12 4.18 -14.02
C LYS A 22 -2.63 5.63 -13.94
N ARG A 23 -3.38 6.49 -13.24
CA ARG A 23 -2.95 7.90 -13.02
C ARG A 23 -1.65 7.98 -12.23
N VAL A 24 -1.54 7.19 -11.14
CA VAL A 24 -0.34 7.23 -10.29
C VAL A 24 0.88 6.60 -10.98
N ALA A 25 0.68 5.62 -11.87
CA ALA A 25 1.75 5.01 -12.65
C ALA A 25 2.36 5.95 -13.72
N GLU A 26 1.72 7.07 -14.02
CA GLU A 26 2.25 8.12 -14.91
C GLU A 26 3.18 9.10 -14.19
N ILE A 27 3.17 9.09 -12.86
CA ILE A 27 3.97 10.00 -12.03
C ILE A 27 5.33 9.35 -11.76
N ASP A 28 6.40 10.07 -12.01
CA ASP A 28 7.75 9.60 -11.68
C ASP A 28 7.86 9.29 -10.17
N GLY A 29 8.25 8.05 -9.86
CA GLY A 29 8.34 7.59 -8.47
C GLY A 29 7.00 7.28 -7.78
N GLY A 30 5.88 7.34 -8.50
CA GLY A 30 4.54 7.08 -7.97
C GLY A 30 4.37 5.64 -7.46
N ILE A 31 4.51 4.68 -8.36
CA ILE A 31 4.56 3.24 -8.03
C ILE A 31 5.64 2.55 -8.89
N ALA A 32 6.11 1.38 -8.43
CA ALA A 32 7.13 0.60 -9.16
C ALA A 32 6.52 -0.18 -10.36
N ARG A 33 5.66 0.47 -11.13
CA ARG A 33 5.02 -0.07 -12.34
C ARG A 33 4.79 1.04 -13.37
N THR A 34 4.87 0.67 -14.64
CA THR A 34 4.42 1.55 -15.73
C THR A 34 2.92 1.49 -15.91
N ARG A 35 2.35 2.49 -16.56
CA ARG A 35 0.92 2.51 -16.93
C ARG A 35 0.47 1.24 -17.68
N ASN A 36 1.30 0.72 -18.58
CA ASN A 36 0.97 -0.48 -19.38
C ASN A 36 0.98 -1.77 -18.55
N GLU A 37 1.67 -1.80 -17.42
CA GLU A 37 1.68 -2.92 -16.48
C GLU A 37 0.49 -2.91 -15.52
N ILE A 38 -0.28 -1.82 -15.48
CA ILE A 38 -1.57 -1.77 -14.79
C ILE A 38 -2.63 -2.37 -15.70
N THR A 39 -2.79 -3.68 -15.61
CA THR A 39 -3.75 -4.48 -16.38
C THR A 39 -4.94 -4.87 -15.52
N ASP A 40 -6.05 -5.29 -16.18
CA ASP A 40 -7.19 -5.86 -15.46
C ASP A 40 -6.80 -7.08 -14.64
N GLU A 41 -5.89 -7.92 -15.14
CA GLU A 41 -5.38 -9.08 -14.44
C GLU A 41 -4.63 -8.68 -13.16
N TYR A 42 -3.74 -7.68 -13.26
CA TYR A 42 -3.01 -7.16 -12.09
C TYR A 42 -3.98 -6.67 -11.01
N ILE A 43 -4.96 -5.84 -11.38
CA ILE A 43 -5.95 -5.30 -10.44
C ILE A 43 -6.84 -6.41 -9.86
N ASN A 44 -7.29 -7.37 -10.67
CA ASN A 44 -8.09 -8.51 -10.20
C ASN A 44 -7.33 -9.37 -9.18
N ASN A 45 -6.06 -9.65 -9.45
CA ASN A 45 -5.21 -10.45 -8.56
C ASN A 45 -4.99 -9.75 -7.22
N MET A 46 -4.74 -8.44 -7.24
CA MET A 46 -4.59 -7.62 -6.05
C MET A 46 -5.88 -7.57 -5.22
N ILE A 47 -7.03 -7.29 -5.85
CA ILE A 47 -8.34 -7.25 -5.20
C ILE A 47 -8.69 -8.61 -4.59
N SER A 48 -8.54 -9.68 -5.37
CA SER A 48 -8.83 -11.04 -4.90
C SER A 48 -7.97 -11.43 -3.70
N SER A 49 -6.67 -11.14 -3.75
CA SER A 49 -5.73 -11.48 -2.68
C SER A 49 -6.00 -10.68 -1.41
N SER A 50 -6.19 -9.36 -1.53
CA SER A 50 -6.46 -8.48 -0.39
C SER A 50 -7.85 -8.69 0.22
N GLY A 51 -8.85 -8.99 -0.60
CA GLY A 51 -10.22 -9.29 -0.15
C GLY A 51 -10.32 -10.63 0.59
N LYS A 52 -9.57 -11.63 0.16
CA LYS A 52 -9.61 -12.99 0.75
C LYS A 52 -8.85 -13.08 2.08
N ASN A 53 -7.63 -12.56 2.13
CA ASN A 53 -6.69 -12.81 3.25
C ASN A 53 -5.95 -11.55 3.72
N GLY A 54 -6.48 -10.37 3.39
CA GLY A 54 -5.78 -9.12 3.63
C GLY A 54 -6.62 -8.01 4.23
N ILE A 55 -6.19 -6.79 3.97
CA ILE A 55 -6.90 -5.55 4.25
C ILE A 55 -6.85 -4.72 2.97
N HIS A 56 -7.99 -4.14 2.61
CA HIS A 56 -8.12 -3.25 1.47
C HIS A 56 -8.98 -2.05 1.85
N LEU A 57 -8.41 -0.86 1.81
CA LEU A 57 -9.08 0.39 2.15
C LEU A 57 -8.97 1.37 0.98
N VAL A 58 -10.02 2.16 0.80
CA VAL A 58 -10.09 3.20 -0.22
C VAL A 58 -10.47 4.54 0.39
N VAL A 59 -10.18 5.62 -0.33
CA VAL A 59 -10.51 6.99 0.07
C VAL A 59 -11.36 7.64 -1.01
N ASP A 60 -12.59 7.98 -0.67
CA ASP A 60 -13.49 8.67 -1.58
C ASP A 60 -13.02 10.12 -1.84
N HIS A 61 -13.23 10.60 -3.07
CA HIS A 61 -13.00 11.98 -3.42
C HIS A 61 -13.95 12.91 -2.64
N PRO A 62 -13.50 14.11 -2.23
CA PRO A 62 -14.30 15.02 -1.39
C PRO A 62 -15.62 15.50 -2.01
N THR A 63 -15.72 15.58 -3.29
CA THR A 63 -16.86 16.19 -4.01
C THR A 63 -17.32 15.39 -5.23
N ASN A 64 -16.59 14.34 -5.62
CA ASN A 64 -16.95 13.47 -6.73
C ASN A 64 -17.17 12.04 -6.21
N GLU A 65 -18.43 11.62 -6.12
CA GLU A 65 -18.82 10.31 -5.56
C GLU A 65 -18.31 9.12 -6.38
N ASN A 66 -17.96 9.35 -7.65
CA ASN A 66 -17.46 8.32 -8.55
C ASN A 66 -15.94 8.39 -8.74
N GLN A 67 -15.20 8.84 -7.73
CA GLN A 67 -13.74 8.93 -7.83
C GLN A 67 -13.08 8.59 -6.51
N LEU A 68 -12.01 7.80 -6.59
CA LEU A 68 -11.10 7.53 -5.48
C LEU A 68 -9.87 8.43 -5.56
N VAL A 69 -9.40 8.89 -4.40
CA VAL A 69 -8.18 9.69 -4.26
C VAL A 69 -7.05 8.96 -3.55
N GLY A 70 -7.34 7.79 -2.99
CA GLY A 70 -6.32 6.97 -2.34
C GLY A 70 -6.78 5.54 -2.16
N GLU A 71 -5.82 4.65 -2.04
CA GLU A 71 -6.00 3.23 -1.81
C GLU A 71 -4.82 2.69 -1.03
N ILE A 72 -5.05 1.70 -0.16
CA ILE A 72 -4.02 0.91 0.50
C ILE A 72 -4.49 -0.52 0.66
N HIS A 73 -3.61 -1.46 0.34
CA HIS A 73 -3.86 -2.88 0.59
C HIS A 73 -2.62 -3.61 1.07
N CYS A 74 -2.85 -4.76 1.68
CA CYS A 74 -1.85 -5.79 1.98
C CYS A 74 -2.55 -7.13 2.11
N TYR A 75 -1.82 -8.25 1.93
CA TYR A 75 -2.39 -9.60 2.04
C TYR A 75 -1.36 -10.64 2.46
N LYS A 76 -1.87 -11.81 2.90
CA LYS A 76 -1.02 -12.95 3.26
C LYS A 76 -0.42 -13.59 2.02
N LEU A 77 0.85 -13.98 2.10
CA LEU A 77 1.49 -14.87 1.12
C LEU A 77 0.90 -16.28 1.23
N GLY A 78 0.97 -17.05 0.12
CA GLY A 78 0.29 -18.35 0.02
C GLY A 78 0.72 -19.43 1.01
N PRO A 79 2.03 -19.67 1.29
CA PRO A 79 2.46 -20.74 2.20
C PRO A 79 2.06 -20.49 3.65
N SER A 80 1.58 -21.54 4.35
CA SER A 80 1.07 -21.47 5.73
C SER A 80 2.10 -20.99 6.76
N VAL A 81 3.39 -21.18 6.49
CA VAL A 81 4.48 -20.67 7.36
C VAL A 81 4.49 -19.15 7.47
N PHE A 82 3.82 -18.43 6.54
CA PHE A 82 3.69 -16.98 6.55
C PHE A 82 2.30 -16.49 6.98
N ASN A 83 1.45 -17.36 7.55
CA ASN A 83 0.07 -16.97 7.91
C ASN A 83 -0.03 -15.81 8.91
N HIS A 84 1.04 -15.53 9.63
CA HIS A 84 1.15 -14.42 10.57
C HIS A 84 1.71 -13.13 9.94
N VAL A 85 1.92 -13.11 8.63
CA VAL A 85 2.53 -11.99 7.89
C VAL A 85 1.52 -11.41 6.90
N LEU A 86 1.38 -10.09 6.87
CA LEU A 86 0.79 -9.35 5.76
C LEU A 86 1.93 -8.71 4.95
N SER A 87 2.04 -9.12 3.71
CA SER A 87 3.02 -8.62 2.73
C SER A 87 2.35 -7.79 1.65
N GLU A 88 3.13 -7.41 0.64
CA GLU A 88 2.67 -6.68 -0.56
C GLU A 88 1.92 -5.39 -0.21
N LEU A 89 2.28 -4.76 0.93
CA LEU A 89 1.67 -3.50 1.29
C LEU A 89 2.00 -2.46 0.22
N THR A 90 0.95 -2.08 -0.49
CA THR A 90 0.99 -1.04 -1.51
C THR A 90 0.04 0.08 -1.13
N MET A 91 0.45 1.32 -1.36
CA MET A 91 -0.35 2.50 -1.10
C MET A 91 -0.21 3.49 -2.24
N VAL A 92 -1.33 3.93 -2.77
CA VAL A 92 -1.38 4.96 -3.80
C VAL A 92 -2.25 6.14 -3.34
N VAL A 93 -1.80 7.35 -3.66
CA VAL A 93 -2.58 8.59 -3.43
C VAL A 93 -2.46 9.44 -4.68
N SER A 94 -3.60 9.89 -5.20
CA SER A 94 -3.67 10.80 -6.35
C SER A 94 -2.81 12.05 -6.11
N GLU A 95 -2.11 12.52 -7.13
CA GLU A 95 -1.15 13.64 -7.06
C GLU A 95 -1.75 14.87 -6.40
N ASP A 96 -2.94 15.29 -6.82
CA ASP A 96 -3.65 16.45 -6.27
C ASP A 96 -3.94 16.35 -4.77
N PHE A 97 -3.86 15.15 -4.23
CA PHE A 97 -4.16 14.83 -2.82
C PHE A 97 -2.94 14.41 -2.01
N GLN A 98 -1.76 14.35 -2.61
CA GLN A 98 -0.50 14.12 -1.91
C GLN A 98 -0.14 15.31 -1.00
N GLY A 99 0.72 15.09 -0.01
CA GLY A 99 1.10 16.12 0.96
C GLY A 99 0.00 16.56 1.95
N LYS A 100 -1.25 16.08 1.79
CA LYS A 100 -2.41 16.41 2.64
C LYS A 100 -2.64 15.42 3.79
N GLY A 101 -1.70 14.52 4.05
CA GLY A 101 -1.75 13.56 5.16
C GLY A 101 -2.61 12.30 4.90
N ILE A 102 -3.12 12.11 3.68
CA ILE A 102 -3.98 10.96 3.33
C ILE A 102 -3.25 9.64 3.54
N GLY A 103 -2.04 9.49 2.98
CA GLY A 103 -1.25 8.27 3.13
C GLY A 103 -0.95 7.94 4.60
N LYS A 104 -0.61 8.95 5.41
CA LYS A 104 -0.41 8.77 6.86
C LYS A 104 -1.68 8.27 7.56
N LEU A 105 -2.84 8.78 7.17
CA LEU A 105 -4.11 8.39 7.77
C LEU A 105 -4.52 6.98 7.34
N LEU A 106 -4.39 6.64 6.05
CA LEU A 106 -4.63 5.29 5.53
C LEU A 106 -3.80 4.25 6.27
N LEU A 107 -2.50 4.48 6.38
CA LEU A 107 -1.59 3.55 7.04
C LEU A 107 -1.90 3.43 8.54
N LYS A 108 -2.21 4.54 9.23
CA LYS A 108 -2.64 4.50 10.64
C LYS A 108 -3.90 3.65 10.83
N ILE A 109 -4.91 3.80 9.96
CA ILE A 109 -6.16 3.03 10.06
C ILE A 109 -5.88 1.55 9.78
N LEU A 110 -5.05 1.23 8.79
CA LEU A 110 -4.64 -0.15 8.50
C LEU A 110 -3.96 -0.79 9.72
N LEU A 111 -2.93 -0.15 10.28
CA LEU A 111 -2.21 -0.67 11.45
C LEU A 111 -3.11 -0.79 12.68
N SER A 112 -3.95 0.21 12.96
CA SER A 112 -4.92 0.14 14.06
C SER A 112 -5.95 -0.97 13.87
N THR A 113 -6.36 -1.25 12.63
CA THR A 113 -7.23 -2.38 12.31
C THR A 113 -6.56 -3.71 12.64
N ILE A 114 -5.26 -3.81 12.35
CA ILE A 114 -4.48 -5.01 12.67
C ILE A 114 -4.35 -5.16 14.20
N GLU A 115 -3.95 -4.12 14.89
CA GLU A 115 -3.79 -4.13 16.35
C GLU A 115 -5.06 -4.53 17.10
N THR A 116 -6.23 -4.14 16.59
CA THR A 116 -7.50 -4.30 17.30
C THR A 116 -8.33 -5.49 16.83
N LYS A 117 -8.16 -5.97 15.59
CA LYS A 117 -9.05 -6.96 14.96
C LYS A 117 -8.32 -8.15 14.33
N ARG A 118 -6.99 -8.11 14.24
CA ARG A 118 -6.19 -9.14 13.58
C ARG A 118 -5.03 -9.59 14.46
N ASN A 119 -5.39 -10.17 15.63
CA ASN A 119 -4.39 -10.72 16.55
C ASN A 119 -3.63 -11.92 15.96
N ASP A 120 -4.13 -12.49 14.85
CA ASP A 120 -3.47 -13.52 14.05
C ASP A 120 -2.29 -12.99 13.21
N ILE A 121 -2.12 -11.67 13.12
CA ILE A 121 -1.05 -11.02 12.35
C ILE A 121 0.01 -10.50 13.32
N LEU A 122 1.22 -11.04 13.18
CA LEU A 122 2.41 -10.57 13.89
C LEU A 122 3.12 -9.45 13.16
N ARG A 123 3.16 -9.52 11.82
CA ARG A 123 4.06 -8.72 11.00
C ARG A 123 3.34 -8.12 9.80
N VAL A 124 3.63 -6.86 9.53
CA VAL A 124 3.31 -6.20 8.25
C VAL A 124 4.61 -5.79 7.59
N GLU A 125 4.78 -6.11 6.33
CA GLU A 125 6.00 -5.77 5.59
C GLU A 125 5.69 -5.06 4.27
N LEU A 126 6.62 -4.23 3.88
CA LEU A 126 6.61 -3.49 2.63
C LEU A 126 8.03 -3.37 2.06
N ILE A 127 8.10 -2.98 0.81
CA ILE A 127 9.34 -2.59 0.15
C ILE A 127 9.16 -1.18 -0.41
N ALA A 128 10.08 -0.28 -0.08
CA ALA A 128 10.11 1.09 -0.59
C ALA A 128 11.31 1.31 -1.48
N ARG A 129 11.17 2.12 -2.54
CA ARG A 129 12.31 2.58 -3.35
C ARG A 129 13.22 3.47 -2.49
N GLU A 130 14.54 3.32 -2.62
CA GLU A 130 15.52 4.13 -1.89
C GLU A 130 15.31 5.64 -2.11
N SER A 131 14.96 6.04 -3.33
CA SER A 131 14.70 7.45 -3.68
C SER A 131 13.43 8.02 -3.03
N ASN A 132 12.49 7.17 -2.57
CA ASN A 132 11.25 7.62 -1.93
C ASN A 132 11.44 7.89 -0.43
N THR A 133 12.35 8.81 -0.12
CA THR A 133 12.70 9.17 1.27
C THR A 133 11.50 9.61 2.10
N LYS A 134 10.56 10.34 1.49
CA LYS A 134 9.31 10.78 2.16
C LYS A 134 8.46 9.61 2.64
N ALA A 135 8.36 8.55 1.82
CA ALA A 135 7.62 7.35 2.21
C ALA A 135 8.36 6.58 3.31
N ILE A 136 9.68 6.42 3.19
CA ILE A 136 10.51 5.74 4.20
C ILE A 136 10.39 6.45 5.55
N GLU A 137 10.50 7.78 5.58
CA GLU A 137 10.32 8.58 6.82
C GLU A 137 8.91 8.40 7.40
N LEU A 138 7.88 8.39 6.56
CA LEU A 138 6.50 8.15 7.00
C LEU A 138 6.35 6.77 7.64
N TYR A 139 6.90 5.73 7.03
CA TYR A 139 6.87 4.37 7.56
C TYR A 139 7.61 4.28 8.89
N GLN A 140 8.79 4.88 9.01
CA GLN A 140 9.55 4.92 10.27
C GLN A 140 8.79 5.65 11.39
N GLN A 141 8.14 6.80 11.09
CA GLN A 141 7.30 7.53 12.05
C GLN A 141 6.11 6.69 12.56
N LEU A 142 5.66 5.71 11.79
CA LEU A 142 4.57 4.80 12.16
C LEU A 142 5.06 3.46 12.72
N GLY A 143 6.36 3.33 12.98
CA GLY A 143 6.96 2.21 13.69
C GLY A 143 7.52 1.11 12.81
N PHE A 144 7.56 1.29 11.50
CA PHE A 144 8.29 0.38 10.62
C PHE A 144 9.80 0.53 10.84
N LYS A 145 10.52 -0.57 10.75
CA LYS A 145 11.98 -0.61 10.81
C LYS A 145 12.53 -1.07 9.48
N ILE A 146 13.62 -0.46 9.03
CA ILE A 146 14.41 -0.93 7.90
C ILE A 146 15.07 -2.25 8.28
N GLU A 147 14.96 -3.26 7.44
CA GLU A 147 15.55 -4.59 7.66
C GLU A 147 16.65 -4.93 6.68
N GLY A 148 16.88 -4.07 5.70
CA GLY A 148 17.95 -4.26 4.73
C GLY A 148 17.92 -3.24 3.61
N LYS A 149 18.84 -3.45 2.67
CA LYS A 149 18.94 -2.71 1.41
C LYS A 149 19.26 -3.71 0.31
N LEU A 150 18.42 -3.78 -0.71
CA LEU A 150 18.58 -4.66 -1.86
C LEU A 150 19.15 -3.83 -3.00
N GLU A 151 20.47 -3.83 -3.11
CA GLU A 151 21.20 -3.00 -4.07
C GLU A 151 20.88 -3.34 -5.53
N ASN A 152 20.83 -2.30 -6.39
CA ASN A 152 20.68 -2.42 -7.85
C ASN A 152 19.42 -3.20 -8.29
N ARG A 153 18.34 -3.15 -7.51
CA ARG A 153 17.14 -3.94 -7.76
C ARG A 153 16.16 -3.28 -8.72
N ILE A 154 16.11 -1.95 -8.74
CA ILE A 154 15.21 -1.17 -9.56
C ILE A 154 16.00 -0.49 -10.67
N ASP A 155 15.60 -0.74 -11.92
CA ASP A 155 16.07 0.03 -13.07
C ASP A 155 15.30 1.38 -13.09
N SER A 156 16.01 2.47 -12.88
CA SER A 156 15.45 3.83 -12.89
C SER A 156 15.20 4.34 -14.32
N ARG A 157 15.47 3.53 -15.36
CA ARG A 157 15.24 3.83 -16.79
C ARG A 157 15.97 5.06 -17.33
N ASN A 158 16.90 5.59 -16.56
CA ASN A 158 17.78 6.70 -16.95
C ASN A 158 19.25 6.27 -17.04
N GLY A 159 19.53 4.96 -17.06
CA GLY A 159 20.86 4.37 -17.04
C GLY A 159 21.45 4.17 -15.64
N THR A 160 20.64 4.35 -14.59
CA THR A 160 21.04 4.09 -13.20
C THR A 160 20.14 3.02 -12.56
N PHE A 161 20.66 2.37 -11.54
CA PHE A 161 19.90 1.46 -10.69
C PHE A 161 19.79 2.03 -9.29
N GLU A 162 18.67 1.75 -8.63
CA GLU A 162 18.46 2.10 -7.23
C GLU A 162 18.11 0.87 -6.39
N ALA A 163 18.23 1.00 -5.07
CA ALA A 163 17.93 -0.09 -4.17
C ALA A 163 16.44 -0.11 -3.75
N ASP A 164 15.97 -1.31 -3.39
CA ASP A 164 14.77 -1.51 -2.61
C ASP A 164 15.11 -1.58 -1.12
N ILE A 165 14.28 -0.97 -0.30
CA ILE A 165 14.40 -0.91 1.15
C ILE A 165 13.27 -1.72 1.77
N PRO A 166 13.50 -2.99 2.15
CA PRO A 166 12.54 -3.78 2.90
C PRO A 166 12.36 -3.21 4.30
N MET A 167 11.10 -3.09 4.72
CA MET A 167 10.73 -2.57 6.03
C MET A 167 9.62 -3.41 6.66
N ALA A 168 9.61 -3.52 7.97
CA ALA A 168 8.57 -4.24 8.71
C ALA A 168 8.09 -3.51 9.95
N TRP A 169 6.81 -3.73 10.24
CA TRP A 169 6.15 -3.32 11.46
C TRP A 169 5.66 -4.56 12.23
N ILE A 170 5.82 -4.56 13.56
CA ILE A 170 5.49 -5.69 14.42
C ILE A 170 4.28 -5.35 15.30
N ASN A 171 3.26 -6.19 15.23
CA ASN A 171 2.06 -6.09 16.05
C ASN A 171 2.35 -6.57 17.48
N LYS A 172 2.28 -5.65 18.44
CA LYS A 172 2.49 -5.96 19.87
C LYS A 172 1.32 -6.74 20.49
N ASN A 173 0.16 -6.74 19.80
CA ASN A 173 -1.05 -7.43 20.27
C ASN A 173 -1.22 -8.83 19.62
N PHE A 174 -0.20 -9.32 18.92
CA PHE A 174 -0.21 -10.67 18.35
C PHE A 174 -0.44 -11.73 19.41
N ARG A 175 -1.27 -12.69 19.09
CA ARG A 175 -1.53 -13.89 19.90
C ARG A 175 -1.50 -15.11 18.98
N SER A 176 -0.53 -16.01 19.23
CA SER A 176 -0.43 -17.31 18.54
C SER A 176 -1.55 -18.26 18.97
#